data_4fac465d260a3c45e4c6bf25e97d0fbf
#
_entry.id   4fac465d260a3c45e4c6bf25e97d0fbf
#
_cell.length_a   1.000
_cell.length_b   1.000
_cell.length_c   1.000
_cell.angle_alpha   90.00
_cell.angle_beta   90.00
_cell.angle_gamma   90.00
#
_symmetry.space_group_name_H-M   'P 1'
#
loop_
_entity.id
_entity.type
_entity.pdbx_description
1 polymer ?
#
loop_
_entity_poly.entity_id
_entity_poly.type
_entity_poly.pdbx_seq_one_letter_code
_entity_poly.pdbx_strand_id
1 'polypeptide(L)'
;GPGSNDMAIRFLDQVWNEGIRVFGVGGSDSHNLEDEFYEGASLPSAVGDPATWVFCDGLSPKNLMNAVRQGHLCVTRFCKIEPKIKVDGQDCIPGDEITAKKCEITYRAEILGLTEEPEAFLVMNGNYVELPVSSSENGKYHVETHLILENTSWQWIRLEVRTKKKE
;
A
#
# COMPACT_ATOMS: atom_id res chain seq x y z
N GLY A 1 -4.13 -4.43 -22.18
CA GLY A 1 -4.64 -5.22 -21.07
C GLY A 1 -4.09 -4.71 -19.74
N PRO A 2 -4.55 -5.20 -18.59
CA PRO A 2 -3.98 -4.79 -17.31
C PRO A 2 -2.50 -5.19 -17.26
N GLY A 3 -1.66 -4.31 -16.69
CA GLY A 3 -0.24 -4.59 -16.49
C GLY A 3 -0.01 -5.76 -15.54
N SER A 4 1.20 -6.31 -15.52
CA SER A 4 1.57 -7.43 -14.64
C SER A 4 1.34 -7.11 -13.16
N ASN A 5 1.58 -5.86 -12.75
CA ASN A 5 1.33 -5.40 -11.38
C ASN A 5 -0.17 -5.42 -11.04
N ASP A 6 -1.04 -4.99 -11.95
CA ASP A 6 -2.49 -5.04 -11.74
C ASP A 6 -2.99 -6.49 -11.59
N MET A 7 -2.42 -7.43 -12.36
CA MET A 7 -2.75 -8.85 -12.23
C MET A 7 -2.32 -9.41 -10.87
N ALA A 8 -1.11 -9.06 -10.42
CA ALA A 8 -0.60 -9.49 -9.12
C ALA A 8 -1.45 -8.93 -7.95
N ILE A 9 -1.85 -7.66 -8.02
CA ILE A 9 -2.71 -7.02 -7.02
C ILE A 9 -4.09 -7.71 -6.98
N ARG A 10 -4.71 -7.95 -8.13
CA ARG A 10 -6.01 -8.66 -8.20
C ARG A 10 -5.92 -10.08 -7.67
N PHE A 11 -4.83 -10.80 -7.96
CA PHE A 11 -4.61 -12.13 -7.40
C PHE A 11 -4.49 -12.07 -5.87
N LEU A 12 -3.76 -11.10 -5.34
CA LEU A 12 -3.62 -10.90 -3.90
C LEU A 12 -4.98 -10.59 -3.24
N ASP A 13 -5.79 -9.72 -3.85
CA ASP A 13 -7.15 -9.42 -3.38
C ASP A 13 -8.03 -10.69 -3.31
N GLN A 14 -7.94 -11.59 -4.31
CA GLN A 14 -8.66 -12.87 -4.32
C GLN A 14 -8.22 -13.78 -3.18
N VAL A 15 -6.91 -13.92 -2.99
CA VAL A 15 -6.34 -14.74 -1.92
C VAL A 15 -6.76 -14.24 -0.53
N TRP A 16 -6.78 -12.91 -0.35
CA TRP A 16 -7.25 -12.30 0.89
C TRP A 16 -8.76 -12.50 1.11
N ASN A 17 -9.57 -12.47 0.06
CA ASN A 17 -11.01 -12.77 0.15
C ASN A 17 -11.28 -14.22 0.60
N GLU A 18 -10.36 -15.14 0.33
CA GLU A 18 -10.41 -16.52 0.83
C GLU A 18 -9.91 -16.65 2.29
N GLY A 19 -9.52 -15.55 2.93
CA GLY A 19 -9.00 -15.54 4.30
C GLY A 19 -7.55 -16.01 4.42
N ILE A 20 -6.83 -16.14 3.28
CA ILE A 20 -5.44 -16.58 3.27
C ILE A 20 -4.53 -15.37 3.51
N ARG A 21 -3.73 -15.45 4.54
CA ARG A 21 -2.84 -14.36 4.97
C ARG A 21 -1.48 -14.47 4.30
N VAL A 22 -1.31 -13.74 3.20
CA VAL A 22 -0.04 -13.57 2.47
C VAL A 22 0.18 -12.10 2.16
N PHE A 23 1.42 -11.69 1.95
CA PHE A 23 1.76 -10.29 1.70
C PHE A 23 2.62 -10.15 0.47
N GLY A 24 2.27 -9.17 -0.37
CA GLY A 24 3.03 -8.85 -1.58
C GLY A 24 4.27 -8.04 -1.24
N VAL A 25 5.37 -8.38 -1.86
CA VAL A 25 6.59 -7.55 -1.88
C VAL A 25 6.83 -7.04 -3.29
N GLY A 26 7.39 -5.86 -3.42
CA GLY A 26 7.75 -5.25 -4.69
C GLY A 26 9.26 -5.07 -4.80
N GLY A 27 9.76 -5.22 -6.00
CA GLY A 27 11.13 -4.95 -6.36
C GLY A 27 11.24 -4.55 -7.82
N SER A 28 12.28 -3.82 -8.19
CA SER A 28 12.45 -3.25 -9.53
C SER A 28 12.73 -4.27 -10.62
N ASP A 29 13.27 -5.43 -10.26
CA ASP A 29 13.83 -6.43 -11.20
C ASP A 29 14.89 -5.84 -12.15
N SER A 30 15.44 -4.68 -11.80
CA SER A 30 16.46 -3.98 -12.59
C SER A 30 17.82 -4.64 -12.41
N HIS A 31 18.56 -4.77 -13.53
CA HIS A 31 19.89 -5.37 -13.57
C HIS A 31 21.00 -4.33 -13.69
N ASN A 32 20.65 -3.07 -13.93
CA ASN A 32 21.57 -1.97 -14.10
C ASN A 32 21.43 -0.91 -13.00
N LEU A 33 22.49 -0.16 -12.77
CA LEU A 33 22.49 0.98 -11.83
C LEU A 33 21.79 2.22 -12.39
N GLU A 34 21.71 2.33 -13.72
CA GLU A 34 21.02 3.38 -14.45
C GLU A 34 19.63 2.91 -14.85
N ASP A 35 18.79 3.85 -15.26
CA ASP A 35 17.44 3.55 -15.73
C ASP A 35 17.50 2.60 -16.94
N GLU A 36 16.75 1.51 -16.85
CA GLU A 36 16.58 0.55 -17.94
C GLU A 36 15.25 0.78 -18.66
N PHE A 37 15.33 0.81 -19.99
CA PHE A 37 14.15 0.75 -20.85
C PHE A 37 14.11 -0.60 -21.56
N TYR A 38 13.06 -1.35 -21.29
CA TYR A 38 12.77 -2.58 -22.04
C TYR A 38 11.86 -2.26 -23.22
N GLU A 39 11.95 -3.03 -24.28
CA GLU A 39 11.05 -2.89 -25.43
C GLU A 39 9.59 -3.02 -24.98
N GLY A 40 8.79 -2.01 -25.25
CA GLY A 40 7.38 -1.93 -24.83
C GLY A 40 7.15 -1.43 -23.41
N ALA A 41 8.20 -1.05 -22.67
CA ALA A 41 8.04 -0.41 -21.36
C ALA A 41 7.68 1.07 -21.54
N SER A 42 6.74 1.54 -20.73
CA SER A 42 6.30 2.95 -20.71
C SER A 42 7.15 3.82 -19.78
N LEU A 43 7.83 3.20 -18.80
CA LEU A 43 8.71 3.87 -17.84
C LEU A 43 10.04 3.14 -17.71
N PRO A 44 11.12 3.87 -17.35
CA PRO A 44 12.38 3.26 -17.01
C PRO A 44 12.26 2.45 -15.72
N SER A 45 13.08 1.41 -15.59
CA SER A 45 13.22 0.60 -14.39
C SER A 45 14.51 0.98 -13.68
N ALA A 46 14.41 1.63 -12.53
CA ALA A 46 15.55 1.98 -11.69
C ALA A 46 15.72 0.99 -10.55
N VAL A 47 16.96 0.75 -10.11
CA VAL A 47 17.21 -0.07 -8.92
C VAL A 47 16.55 0.59 -7.70
N GLY A 48 15.72 -0.20 -6.98
CA GLY A 48 15.00 0.28 -5.80
C GLY A 48 13.65 0.96 -6.09
N ASP A 49 13.16 0.92 -7.34
CA ASP A 49 11.83 1.43 -7.69
C ASP A 49 11.12 0.49 -8.68
N PRO A 50 10.03 -0.20 -8.27
CA PRO A 50 9.37 -0.13 -6.96
C PRO A 50 10.19 -0.66 -5.78
N ALA A 51 9.82 -0.21 -4.59
CA ALA A 51 10.43 -0.62 -3.33
C ALA A 51 9.40 -1.13 -2.33
N THR A 52 9.84 -2.04 -1.46
CA THR A 52 9.09 -2.47 -0.29
C THR A 52 9.58 -1.71 0.94
N TRP A 53 8.70 -0.90 1.53
CA TRP A 53 8.94 -0.24 2.80
C TRP A 53 8.48 -1.16 3.92
N VAL A 54 9.34 -1.37 4.94
CA VAL A 54 9.06 -2.29 6.04
C VAL A 54 9.06 -1.54 7.37
N PHE A 55 7.98 -1.70 8.13
CA PHE A 55 7.82 -1.13 9.48
C PHE A 55 8.38 -2.12 10.50
N CYS A 56 9.53 -1.85 11.09
CA CYS A 56 10.16 -2.75 12.05
C CYS A 56 10.86 -1.99 13.18
N ASP A 57 10.94 -2.62 14.36
CA ASP A 57 11.61 -2.08 15.54
C ASP A 57 13.11 -2.34 15.46
N GLY A 58 13.82 -1.37 14.93
CA GLY A 58 15.27 -1.44 14.75
C GLY A 58 15.70 -2.29 13.54
N LEU A 59 16.83 -1.89 12.96
CA LEU A 59 17.36 -2.50 11.74
C LEU A 59 18.22 -3.74 12.08
N SER A 60 17.59 -4.91 11.98
CA SER A 60 18.29 -6.20 12.04
C SER A 60 17.66 -7.18 11.04
N PRO A 61 18.40 -8.18 10.53
CA PRO A 61 17.84 -9.20 9.63
C PRO A 61 16.63 -9.91 10.24
N LYS A 62 16.67 -10.20 11.53
CA LYS A 62 15.59 -10.86 12.26
C LYS A 62 14.33 -9.99 12.31
N ASN A 63 14.48 -8.72 12.70
CA ASN A 63 13.34 -7.80 12.81
C ASN A 63 12.72 -7.53 11.44
N LEU A 64 13.56 -7.33 10.42
CA LEU A 64 13.11 -7.13 9.05
C LEU A 64 12.29 -8.33 8.54
N MET A 65 12.82 -9.53 8.68
CA MET A 65 12.13 -10.75 8.22
C MET A 65 10.84 -11.03 9.01
N ASN A 66 10.82 -10.72 10.29
CA ASN A 66 9.60 -10.85 11.10
C ASN A 66 8.53 -9.87 10.63
N ALA A 67 8.89 -8.61 10.43
CA ALA A 67 7.97 -7.58 9.95
C ALA A 67 7.38 -7.94 8.56
N VAL A 68 8.21 -8.41 7.63
CA VAL A 68 7.75 -8.88 6.31
C VAL A 68 6.75 -10.04 6.45
N ARG A 69 7.02 -11.03 7.31
CA ARG A 69 6.11 -12.15 7.54
C ARG A 69 4.79 -11.75 8.19
N GLN A 70 4.78 -10.66 8.94
CA GLN A 70 3.59 -10.10 9.57
C GLN A 70 2.81 -9.15 8.64
N GLY A 71 3.37 -8.79 7.48
CA GLY A 71 2.76 -7.85 6.55
C GLY A 71 2.93 -6.39 6.97
N HIS A 72 3.86 -6.09 7.88
CA HIS A 72 4.21 -4.74 8.29
C HIS A 72 4.99 -4.04 7.20
N LEU A 73 4.35 -3.84 6.07
CA LEU A 73 4.98 -3.30 4.86
C LEU A 73 4.01 -2.54 3.96
N CYS A 74 4.56 -1.75 3.07
CA CYS A 74 3.87 -1.23 1.90
C CYS A 74 4.80 -1.25 0.69
N VAL A 75 4.21 -1.40 -0.49
CA VAL A 75 4.94 -1.36 -1.77
C VAL A 75 4.61 -0.06 -2.47
N THR A 76 5.61 0.68 -2.88
CA THR A 76 5.43 1.95 -3.60
C THR A 76 6.35 2.06 -4.79
N ARG A 77 5.93 2.90 -5.75
CA ARG A 77 6.73 3.31 -6.89
C ARG A 77 6.72 4.83 -6.98
N PHE A 78 7.90 5.46 -7.14
CA PHE A 78 8.10 6.90 -7.26
C PHE A 78 7.61 7.74 -6.07
N CYS A 79 7.14 7.13 -5.00
CA CYS A 79 6.64 7.85 -3.84
C CYS A 79 6.96 7.10 -2.53
N LYS A 80 6.76 7.79 -1.43
CA LYS A 80 6.72 7.21 -0.10
C LYS A 80 5.33 7.42 0.48
N ILE A 81 4.77 6.38 1.10
CA ILE A 81 3.50 6.47 1.81
C ILE A 81 3.77 6.26 3.30
N GLU A 82 3.34 7.21 4.11
CA GLU A 82 3.44 7.15 5.57
C GLU A 82 2.03 6.98 6.17
N PRO A 83 1.61 5.73 6.42
CA PRO A 83 0.30 5.45 7.00
C PRO A 83 0.27 5.78 8.48
N LYS A 84 -0.86 6.28 8.95
CA LYS A 84 -1.21 6.50 10.35
C LYS A 84 -2.60 5.89 10.58
N ILE A 85 -2.64 4.72 11.17
CA ILE A 85 -3.86 3.94 11.35
C ILE A 85 -4.21 3.91 12.82
N LYS A 86 -5.48 4.14 13.15
CA LYS A 86 -6.01 3.93 14.50
C LYS A 86 -7.23 3.01 14.43
N VAL A 87 -7.28 2.05 15.32
CA VAL A 87 -8.45 1.20 15.54
C VAL A 87 -8.90 1.35 16.98
N ASP A 88 -10.14 1.81 17.16
CA ASP A 88 -10.70 2.16 18.49
C ASP A 88 -9.77 3.06 19.32
N GLY A 89 -9.12 4.02 18.63
CA GLY A 89 -8.18 4.98 19.22
C GLY A 89 -6.75 4.46 19.43
N GLN A 90 -6.48 3.18 19.22
CA GLN A 90 -5.15 2.56 19.36
C GLN A 90 -4.39 2.63 18.05
N ASP A 91 -3.10 2.93 18.12
CA ASP A 91 -2.23 2.97 16.94
C ASP A 91 -1.99 1.56 16.40
N CYS A 92 -2.11 1.43 15.09
CA CYS A 92 -1.89 0.22 14.31
C CYS A 92 -0.98 0.50 13.12
N ILE A 93 -0.39 -0.54 12.57
CA ILE A 93 0.43 -0.47 11.35
C ILE A 93 -0.14 -1.42 10.29
N PRO A 94 0.20 -1.24 9.00
CA PRO A 94 -0.18 -2.19 7.96
C PRO A 94 0.21 -3.63 8.34
N GLY A 95 -0.67 -4.60 8.09
CA GLY A 95 -0.47 -6.00 8.44
C GLY A 95 -1.01 -6.40 9.82
N ASP A 96 -1.34 -5.46 10.69
CA ASP A 96 -1.98 -5.77 11.95
C ASP A 96 -3.35 -6.42 11.73
N GLU A 97 -3.67 -7.37 12.61
CA GLU A 97 -4.92 -8.13 12.61
C GLU A 97 -5.73 -7.81 13.84
N ILE A 98 -6.96 -7.42 13.63
CA ILE A 98 -7.88 -7.00 14.70
C ILE A 98 -9.02 -8.00 14.81
N THR A 99 -9.26 -8.50 16.01
CA THR A 99 -10.41 -9.35 16.31
C THR A 99 -11.43 -8.55 17.11
N ALA A 100 -12.48 -8.09 16.46
CA ALA A 100 -13.57 -7.33 17.09
C ALA A 100 -14.89 -7.60 16.36
N LYS A 101 -16.01 -7.50 17.09
CA LYS A 101 -17.36 -7.55 16.50
C LYS A 101 -17.73 -6.24 15.84
N LYS A 102 -17.20 -5.15 16.35
CA LYS A 102 -17.33 -3.79 15.86
C LYS A 102 -16.05 -3.06 16.14
N CYS A 103 -15.57 -2.27 15.21
CA CYS A 103 -14.44 -1.38 15.42
C CYS A 103 -14.58 -0.10 14.61
N GLU A 104 -13.95 0.95 15.11
CA GLU A 104 -13.85 2.25 14.47
C GLU A 104 -12.42 2.42 13.94
N ILE A 105 -12.28 2.67 12.66
CA ILE A 105 -10.98 2.80 12.01
C ILE A 105 -10.82 4.23 11.49
N THR A 106 -9.77 4.90 11.90
CA THR A 106 -9.27 6.11 11.26
C THR A 106 -8.02 5.77 10.46
N TYR A 107 -8.08 5.95 9.17
CA TYR A 107 -6.95 5.74 8.27
C TYR A 107 -6.50 7.07 7.69
N ARG A 108 -5.27 7.45 7.97
CA ARG A 108 -4.62 8.63 7.39
C ARG A 108 -3.35 8.19 6.69
N ALA A 109 -2.98 8.87 5.62
CA ALA A 109 -1.66 8.68 5.01
C ALA A 109 -1.13 10.00 4.45
N GLU A 110 0.18 10.19 4.59
CA GLU A 110 0.93 11.19 3.86
C GLU A 110 1.60 10.52 2.65
N ILE A 111 1.49 11.15 1.48
CA ILE A 111 2.07 10.69 0.23
C ILE A 111 3.10 11.72 -0.21
N LEU A 112 4.34 11.28 -0.36
CA LEU A 112 5.51 12.11 -0.56
C LEU A 112 6.22 11.73 -1.86
N GLY A 113 6.80 12.70 -2.57
CA GLY A 113 7.65 12.46 -3.74
C GLY A 113 6.94 12.47 -5.08
N LEU A 114 5.61 12.62 -5.12
CA LEU A 114 4.88 12.76 -6.38
C LEU A 114 4.92 14.22 -6.86
N THR A 115 5.03 14.41 -8.16
CA THR A 115 5.04 15.72 -8.83
C THR A 115 3.65 16.17 -9.27
N GLU A 116 2.69 15.26 -9.26
CA GLU A 116 1.29 15.51 -9.64
C GLU A 116 0.33 14.87 -8.63
N GLU A 117 -0.87 15.41 -8.54
CA GLU A 117 -1.90 14.94 -7.63
C GLU A 117 -2.31 13.51 -7.99
N PRO A 118 -2.19 12.55 -7.03
CA PRO A 118 -2.61 11.18 -7.25
C PRO A 118 -4.11 10.99 -7.08
N GLU A 119 -4.60 9.87 -7.57
CA GLU A 119 -5.87 9.28 -7.16
C GLU A 119 -5.61 8.32 -5.99
N ALA A 120 -6.47 8.32 -4.99
CA ALA A 120 -6.36 7.43 -3.84
C ALA A 120 -7.65 6.65 -3.62
N PHE A 121 -7.51 5.39 -3.29
CA PHE A 121 -8.64 4.48 -3.06
C PHE A 121 -8.44 3.71 -1.76
N LEU A 122 -9.49 3.63 -0.98
CA LEU A 122 -9.62 2.59 0.03
C LEU A 122 -10.22 1.35 -0.64
N VAL A 123 -9.51 0.25 -0.55
CA VAL A 123 -9.98 -1.02 -1.09
C VAL A 123 -10.34 -1.93 0.08
N MET A 124 -11.59 -2.35 0.13
CA MET A 124 -12.10 -3.25 1.16
C MET A 124 -12.74 -4.48 0.50
N ASN A 125 -12.19 -5.64 0.77
CA ASN A 125 -12.64 -6.92 0.19
C ASN A 125 -12.78 -6.85 -1.35
N GLY A 126 -11.86 -6.13 -2.03
CA GLY A 126 -11.86 -5.93 -3.49
C GLY A 126 -12.77 -4.80 -3.99
N ASN A 127 -13.54 -4.13 -3.12
CA ASN A 127 -14.36 -2.99 -3.49
C ASN A 127 -13.58 -1.69 -3.30
N TYR A 128 -13.56 -0.86 -4.33
CA TYR A 128 -12.84 0.41 -4.38
C TYR A 128 -13.74 1.56 -3.97
N VAL A 129 -13.28 2.36 -3.03
CA VAL A 129 -13.89 3.62 -2.63
C VAL A 129 -12.86 4.73 -2.84
N GLU A 130 -13.15 5.67 -3.72
CA GLU A 130 -12.27 6.81 -3.96
C GLU A 130 -12.22 7.72 -2.73
N LEU A 131 -11.02 8.13 -2.36
CA LEU A 131 -10.78 9.03 -1.25
C LEU A 131 -10.41 10.43 -1.75
N PRO A 132 -10.92 11.49 -1.10
CA PRO A 132 -10.48 12.83 -1.41
C PRO A 132 -8.98 12.97 -1.07
N VAL A 133 -8.23 13.52 -2.00
CA VAL A 133 -6.82 13.86 -1.81
C VAL A 133 -6.73 15.36 -1.53
N SER A 134 -6.02 15.74 -0.50
CA SER A 134 -5.67 17.13 -0.23
C SER A 134 -4.17 17.36 -0.38
N SER A 135 -3.79 18.52 -0.90
CA SER A 135 -2.39 18.92 -1.03
C SER A 135 -2.02 19.90 0.09
N SER A 136 -0.80 19.79 0.61
CA SER A 136 -0.19 20.80 1.45
C SER A 136 0.85 21.60 0.68
N GLU A 137 1.27 22.71 1.25
CA GLU A 137 2.46 23.43 0.81
C GLU A 137 3.65 22.46 0.79
N ASN A 138 4.44 22.39 -0.24
CA ASN A 138 5.60 21.51 -0.46
C ASN A 138 5.32 20.17 -1.20
N GLY A 139 4.24 20.03 -1.94
CA GLY A 139 4.02 18.85 -2.79
C GLY A 139 3.78 17.55 -2.01
N LYS A 140 3.28 17.67 -0.79
CA LYS A 140 2.78 16.53 -0.02
C LYS A 140 1.29 16.40 -0.23
N TYR A 141 0.84 15.16 -0.37
CA TYR A 141 -0.58 14.84 -0.46
C TYR A 141 -1.03 14.09 0.78
N HIS A 142 -2.28 14.28 1.15
CA HIS A 142 -2.87 13.67 2.33
C HIS A 142 -4.19 13.03 1.97
N VAL A 143 -4.43 11.87 2.54
CA VAL A 143 -5.72 11.19 2.51
C VAL A 143 -6.15 10.87 3.93
N GLU A 144 -7.44 10.95 4.18
CA GLU A 144 -8.03 10.57 5.45
C GLU A 144 -9.40 9.94 5.21
N THR A 145 -9.68 8.87 5.94
CA THR A 145 -11.00 8.25 5.96
C THR A 145 -11.31 7.71 7.35
N HIS A 146 -12.59 7.62 7.64
CA HIS A 146 -13.12 7.09 8.88
C HIS A 146 -14.18 6.04 8.56
N LEU A 147 -14.05 4.87 9.17
CA LEU A 147 -14.90 3.72 8.93
C LEU A 147 -15.40 3.13 10.25
N ILE A 148 -16.63 2.66 10.24
CA ILE A 148 -17.16 1.80 11.29
C ILE A 148 -17.44 0.44 10.65
N LEU A 149 -16.73 -0.57 11.11
CA LEU A 149 -16.94 -1.95 10.67
C LEU A 149 -17.74 -2.72 11.72
N GLU A 150 -18.86 -3.28 11.28
CA GLU A 150 -19.72 -4.15 12.09
C GLU A 150 -19.87 -5.45 11.33
N ASN A 151 -19.09 -6.45 11.66
CA ASN A 151 -19.21 -7.76 11.04
C ASN A 151 -18.53 -8.85 11.86
N THR A 152 -18.95 -10.09 11.64
CA THR A 152 -18.36 -11.28 12.24
C THR A 152 -17.50 -12.09 11.29
N SER A 153 -17.36 -11.65 10.03
CA SER A 153 -16.58 -12.33 8.99
C SER A 153 -15.21 -11.67 8.79
N TRP A 154 -14.30 -12.40 8.16
CA TRP A 154 -13.01 -11.89 7.72
C TRP A 154 -13.19 -10.70 6.77
N GLN A 155 -12.48 -9.62 7.05
CA GLN A 155 -12.42 -8.43 6.22
C GLN A 155 -10.97 -7.93 6.16
N TRP A 156 -10.61 -7.34 5.03
CA TRP A 156 -9.33 -6.69 4.85
C TRP A 156 -9.50 -5.34 4.17
N ILE A 157 -8.56 -4.44 4.48
CA ILE A 157 -8.53 -3.08 3.97
C ILE A 157 -7.11 -2.76 3.53
N ARG A 158 -6.97 -2.12 2.38
CA ARG A 158 -5.72 -1.51 1.93
C ARG A 158 -5.93 -0.15 1.31
N LEU A 159 -4.92 0.70 1.39
CA LEU A 159 -4.83 1.93 0.61
C LEU A 159 -4.18 1.62 -0.73
N GLU A 160 -4.74 2.15 -1.80
CA GLU A 160 -4.15 2.15 -3.14
C GLU A 160 -4.02 3.59 -3.61
N VAL A 161 -2.83 3.95 -4.09
CA VAL A 161 -2.51 5.27 -4.64
C VAL A 161 -2.06 5.08 -6.08
N ARG A 162 -2.67 5.83 -6.98
CA ARG A 162 -2.37 5.79 -8.42
C ARG A 162 -2.03 7.18 -8.93
N THR A 163 -1.07 7.28 -9.84
CA THR A 163 -0.85 8.49 -10.62
C THR A 163 -1.72 8.48 -11.87
N LYS A 164 -2.08 9.67 -12.37
CA LYS A 164 -2.93 9.80 -13.56
C LYS A 164 -2.25 9.37 -14.86
N LYS A 165 -0.94 9.22 -14.87
CA LYS A 165 -0.24 8.58 -15.98
C LYS A 165 -0.59 7.12 -15.98
N LYS A 166 -1.60 6.77 -16.78
CA LYS A 166 -1.97 5.38 -17.04
C LYS A 166 -0.78 4.63 -17.61
N GLU A 167 -0.38 3.63 -16.87
CA GLU A 167 0.49 2.60 -17.37
C GLU A 167 -0.08 1.23 -17.09
#